data_53c3fb10ee9a68525fad530cec59df1f
#
_entry.id   53c3fb10ee9a68525fad530cec59df1f
#
_cell.length_a   1.000
_cell.length_b   1.000
_cell.length_c   1.000
_cell.angle_alpha   90.00
_cell.angle_beta   90.00
_cell.angle_gamma   90.00
#
_symmetry.space_group_name_H-M   'P 1'
#
loop_
_entity.id
_entity.type
_entity.pdbx_description
1 polymer ?
#
loop_
_entity_poly.entity_id
_entity_poly.type
_entity_poly.pdbx_seq_one_letter_code
_entity_poly.pdbx_strand_id
1 'polypeptide(L)'
;MKTFYINGTILAMEEKNLYAEAVCVENGRITAVGSREEILSFRTGEDEIVDLKGAVMLPGFIDGHSHFVGTANSMTQCELSGCKDFADIVDTMKAFKEKRHISEDAWIVGCNYDHNFLAEERHPDRYVLDKISPTNPVLLIHASSHMGVTNSKGLELQGIDEHTEDRPDGKYGRIPGTRTPDGYMEEKAFLEFQAGLPMTSVEELMKLMGEAQNLYASYGITTVQDGMVGRPLFQLLKAASKMGILKLDIVGYLDIMTAADLIEEEPEYAGTYQDHLKIGGYKIFLDGSPQGKTAWMLEPYEGEGEYRGYPIHSDEKLQEYIALALDKKQQLLAHCNGDAAAEQYVSQFEKELKKREDQDVFRAVMVHAQLVKKDQLKRMADIGMMPSFFIAHTYYWGDIHMKNFGPVRGGHISPAGDAVDYGMKFTFHQDTPVVPPDMMRTVSCAVNRVSKTGQSIGADEKISILEALKAITVYGAYQYHEETEKGTIAPGKIADFVILDRDPLKTDKDQLAEIQVLQTIKENQVVFRKEA
;
A
#
# COMPACT_ATOMS: atom_id res chain seq x y z
N MET A 1 -6.86 32.31 -15.00
CA MET A 1 -5.90 32.78 -13.95
C MET A 1 -4.79 31.77 -13.87
N LYS A 2 -3.56 32.20 -14.00
CA LYS A 2 -2.38 31.33 -13.93
C LYS A 2 -1.81 31.33 -12.52
N THR A 3 -1.19 30.22 -12.14
CA THR A 3 -0.43 30.09 -10.90
C THR A 3 1.04 29.89 -11.23
N PHE A 4 1.93 30.67 -10.60
CA PHE A 4 3.37 30.63 -10.81
C PHE A 4 4.07 30.14 -9.55
N TYR A 5 4.71 28.99 -9.61
CA TYR A 5 5.54 28.43 -8.54
C TYR A 5 6.97 28.89 -8.73
N ILE A 6 7.55 29.59 -7.74
CA ILE A 6 8.87 30.21 -7.81
C ILE A 6 9.61 30.12 -6.47
N ASN A 7 10.87 30.56 -6.45
CA ASN A 7 11.71 30.67 -5.24
C ASN A 7 11.93 29.33 -4.51
N GLY A 8 12.01 28.24 -5.26
CA GLY A 8 12.38 26.92 -4.79
C GLY A 8 13.16 26.16 -5.85
N THR A 9 13.41 24.89 -5.59
CA THR A 9 14.00 23.98 -6.56
C THR A 9 12.88 23.15 -7.18
N ILE A 10 12.80 23.10 -8.51
CA ILE A 10 11.88 22.23 -9.22
C ILE A 10 12.66 21.01 -9.71
N LEU A 11 12.46 19.84 -9.09
CA LEU A 11 12.98 18.56 -9.55
C LEU A 11 11.96 17.96 -10.51
N ALA A 12 12.09 18.28 -11.79
CA ALA A 12 11.08 18.01 -12.81
C ALA A 12 10.96 16.52 -13.20
N MET A 13 11.94 15.70 -12.86
CA MET A 13 12.04 14.28 -13.22
C MET A 13 12.07 14.00 -14.73
N GLU A 14 12.34 15.01 -15.56
CA GLU A 14 12.57 14.88 -16.99
C GLU A 14 14.02 14.48 -17.30
N GLU A 15 14.24 13.56 -18.25
CA GLU A 15 15.58 13.04 -18.57
C GLU A 15 16.56 14.13 -19.02
N LYS A 16 16.09 15.10 -19.83
CA LYS A 16 16.93 16.16 -20.39
C LYS A 16 17.05 17.38 -19.47
N ASN A 17 16.01 17.66 -18.68
CA ASN A 17 15.93 18.85 -17.84
C ASN A 17 15.47 18.43 -16.43
N LEU A 18 16.38 17.82 -15.69
CA LEU A 18 16.08 17.29 -14.36
C LEU A 18 15.64 18.38 -13.38
N TYR A 19 16.19 19.59 -13.50
CA TYR A 19 15.90 20.75 -12.65
C TYR A 19 15.36 21.93 -13.44
N ALA A 20 14.46 22.71 -12.81
CA ALA A 20 13.98 24.00 -13.27
C ALA A 20 13.88 24.97 -12.10
N GLU A 21 13.63 26.28 -12.39
CA GLU A 21 13.51 27.34 -11.39
C GLU A 21 12.07 27.78 -11.13
N ALA A 22 11.19 27.56 -12.11
CA ALA A 22 9.78 27.95 -12.03
C ALA A 22 8.86 27.09 -12.88
N VAL A 23 7.58 27.04 -12.50
CA VAL A 23 6.50 26.38 -13.21
C VAL A 23 5.31 27.31 -13.32
N CYS A 24 4.69 27.37 -14.50
CA CYS A 24 3.43 28.05 -14.76
C CYS A 24 2.33 27.01 -14.94
N VAL A 25 1.22 27.18 -14.25
CA VAL A 25 0.04 26.31 -14.29
C VAL A 25 -1.20 27.13 -14.68
N GLU A 26 -2.06 26.56 -15.52
CA GLU A 26 -3.35 27.11 -15.87
C GLU A 26 -4.38 25.99 -16.00
N ASN A 27 -5.56 26.15 -15.40
CA ASN A 27 -6.66 25.17 -15.45
C ASN A 27 -6.23 23.74 -15.02
N GLY A 28 -5.44 23.62 -13.95
CA GLY A 28 -4.96 22.34 -13.42
C GLY A 28 -3.88 21.66 -14.26
N ARG A 29 -3.35 22.32 -15.33
CA ARG A 29 -2.30 21.79 -16.19
C ARG A 29 -1.07 22.68 -16.21
N ILE A 30 0.09 22.06 -16.35
CA ILE A 30 1.37 22.74 -16.52
C ILE A 30 1.42 23.34 -17.92
N THR A 31 1.64 24.64 -18.02
CA THR A 31 1.73 25.35 -19.31
C THR A 31 3.17 25.67 -19.69
N ALA A 32 4.05 25.88 -18.72
CA ALA A 32 5.46 26.15 -18.97
C ALA A 32 6.32 25.76 -17.76
N VAL A 33 7.56 25.35 -18.05
CA VAL A 33 8.61 24.98 -17.07
C VAL A 33 9.93 25.54 -17.58
N GLY A 34 10.71 26.25 -16.74
CA GLY A 34 11.96 26.84 -17.18
C GLY A 34 12.64 27.72 -16.15
N SER A 35 13.41 28.70 -16.62
CA SER A 35 14.02 29.70 -15.75
C SER A 35 12.96 30.62 -15.14
N ARG A 36 13.27 31.18 -13.96
CA ARG A 36 12.35 32.11 -13.29
C ARG A 36 12.02 33.33 -14.15
N GLU A 37 13.00 33.87 -14.86
CA GLU A 37 12.84 35.04 -15.72
C GLU A 37 11.87 34.75 -16.88
N GLU A 38 12.11 33.64 -17.59
CA GLU A 38 11.28 33.20 -18.69
C GLU A 38 9.83 32.97 -18.23
N ILE A 39 9.63 32.19 -17.16
CA ILE A 39 8.29 31.83 -16.69
C ILE A 39 7.51 33.06 -16.19
N LEU A 40 8.17 33.99 -15.48
CA LEU A 40 7.52 35.23 -15.03
C LEU A 40 7.19 36.19 -16.17
N SER A 41 7.82 36.05 -17.34
CA SER A 41 7.45 36.86 -18.53
C SER A 41 6.03 36.59 -19.04
N PHE A 42 5.46 35.42 -18.72
CA PHE A 42 4.07 35.08 -19.07
C PHE A 42 3.02 35.62 -18.08
N ARG A 43 3.47 36.28 -16.99
CA ARG A 43 2.58 36.76 -15.94
C ARG A 43 1.80 37.99 -16.36
N THR A 44 0.53 38.02 -15.99
CA THR A 44 -0.37 39.18 -16.06
C THR A 44 -0.74 39.67 -14.65
N GLY A 45 -1.38 40.85 -14.52
CA GLY A 45 -1.57 41.50 -13.23
C GLY A 45 -2.40 40.73 -12.18
N GLU A 46 -3.26 39.80 -12.62
CA GLU A 46 -4.19 39.06 -11.74
C GLU A 46 -3.74 37.62 -11.42
N ASP A 47 -2.56 37.21 -11.91
CA ASP A 47 -2.07 35.85 -11.74
C ASP A 47 -1.47 35.64 -10.34
N GLU A 48 -1.66 34.43 -9.80
CA GLU A 48 -1.17 34.04 -8.48
C GLU A 48 0.32 33.71 -8.50
N ILE A 49 1.03 34.10 -7.45
CA ILE A 49 2.40 33.64 -7.19
C ILE A 49 2.42 32.80 -5.92
N VAL A 50 2.94 31.59 -6.04
CA VAL A 50 3.24 30.69 -4.93
C VAL A 50 4.74 30.70 -4.69
N ASP A 51 5.16 31.26 -3.57
CA ASP A 51 6.53 31.29 -3.12
C ASP A 51 6.87 29.98 -2.38
N LEU A 52 7.75 29.17 -2.97
CA LEU A 52 8.19 27.89 -2.39
C LEU A 52 9.17 28.07 -1.21
N LYS A 53 9.65 29.29 -0.95
CA LYS A 53 10.53 29.63 0.19
C LYS A 53 11.75 28.71 0.33
N GLY A 54 12.33 28.30 -0.77
CA GLY A 54 13.48 27.41 -0.82
C GLY A 54 13.16 25.91 -0.74
N ALA A 55 11.89 25.53 -0.59
CA ALA A 55 11.46 24.15 -0.64
C ALA A 55 11.64 23.52 -2.03
N VAL A 56 11.48 22.21 -2.11
CA VAL A 56 11.69 21.44 -3.35
C VAL A 56 10.38 20.87 -3.83
N MET A 57 10.04 21.14 -5.10
CA MET A 57 8.87 20.63 -5.77
C MET A 57 9.23 19.43 -6.64
N LEU A 58 8.51 18.33 -6.51
CA LEU A 58 8.56 17.16 -7.40
C LEU A 58 7.17 16.89 -7.99
N PRO A 59 7.07 16.02 -9.03
CA PRO A 59 5.77 15.44 -9.40
C PRO A 59 5.13 14.76 -8.20
N GLY A 60 3.82 14.81 -8.09
CA GLY A 60 3.08 14.08 -7.08
C GLY A 60 3.44 12.59 -7.12
N PHE A 61 3.59 11.97 -5.96
CA PHE A 61 3.94 10.56 -5.88
C PHE A 61 2.78 9.68 -6.34
N ILE A 62 3.13 8.54 -6.93
CA ILE A 62 2.21 7.55 -7.47
C ILE A 62 2.47 6.22 -6.76
N ASP A 63 1.47 5.72 -6.05
CA ASP A 63 1.55 4.43 -5.34
C ASP A 63 1.34 3.27 -6.33
N GLY A 64 2.31 2.37 -6.41
CA GLY A 64 2.29 1.24 -7.35
C GLY A 64 1.33 0.13 -6.97
N HIS A 65 0.97 -0.02 -5.68
CA HIS A 65 -0.02 -0.98 -5.19
C HIS A 65 -0.45 -0.67 -3.76
N SER A 66 -1.76 -0.63 -3.54
CA SER A 66 -2.39 -0.33 -2.27
C SER A 66 -3.81 -0.90 -2.20
N HIS A 67 -4.43 -0.79 -1.02
CA HIS A 67 -5.83 -1.14 -0.74
C HIS A 67 -6.53 0.08 -0.13
N PHE A 68 -6.95 1.01 -0.98
CA PHE A 68 -7.49 2.30 -0.56
C PHE A 68 -8.69 2.18 0.40
N VAL A 69 -9.71 1.39 0.03
CA VAL A 69 -10.87 1.17 0.90
C VAL A 69 -10.50 0.32 2.12
N GLY A 70 -9.57 -0.62 1.96
CA GLY A 70 -8.98 -1.37 3.08
C GLY A 70 -8.33 -0.43 4.09
N THR A 71 -7.59 0.57 3.61
CA THR A 71 -7.00 1.62 4.46
C THR A 71 -8.06 2.45 5.17
N ALA A 72 -9.10 2.89 4.48
CA ALA A 72 -10.22 3.60 5.10
C ALA A 72 -10.86 2.73 6.20
N ASN A 73 -11.12 1.46 5.92
CA ASN A 73 -11.71 0.55 6.90
C ASN A 73 -10.78 0.30 8.11
N SER A 74 -9.46 0.21 7.92
CA SER A 74 -8.50 0.03 9.03
C SER A 74 -8.51 1.21 10.00
N MET A 75 -8.94 2.41 9.58
CA MET A 75 -9.06 3.58 10.44
C MET A 75 -10.20 3.48 11.47
N THR A 76 -11.06 2.46 11.37
CA THR A 76 -12.02 2.11 12.42
C THR A 76 -11.35 1.49 13.64
N GLN A 77 -10.07 1.09 13.52
CA GLN A 77 -9.31 0.37 14.53
C GLN A 77 -8.20 1.24 15.10
N CYS A 78 -7.91 1.06 16.38
CA CYS A 78 -6.84 1.72 17.09
C CYS A 78 -5.53 0.96 16.90
N GLU A 79 -4.50 1.61 16.36
CA GLU A 79 -3.17 1.02 16.18
C GLU A 79 -2.43 0.89 17.52
N LEU A 80 -1.97 -0.30 17.88
CA LEU A 80 -1.38 -0.62 19.18
C LEU A 80 0.06 -1.15 19.11
N SER A 81 0.68 -1.24 17.94
CA SER A 81 2.04 -1.79 17.78
C SER A 81 3.13 -0.98 18.51
N GLY A 82 2.81 0.27 18.90
CA GLY A 82 3.70 1.13 19.67
C GLY A 82 3.58 0.99 21.19
N CYS A 83 2.58 0.24 21.70
CA CYS A 83 2.32 0.08 23.12
C CYS A 83 3.37 -0.84 23.77
N LYS A 84 3.85 -0.48 24.97
CA LYS A 84 4.91 -1.17 25.69
C LYS A 84 4.42 -1.97 26.89
N ASP A 85 3.23 -1.67 27.37
CA ASP A 85 2.59 -2.32 28.51
C ASP A 85 1.06 -2.17 28.44
N PHE A 86 0.34 -2.78 29.42
CA PHE A 86 -1.12 -2.70 29.48
C PHE A 86 -1.64 -1.29 29.75
N ALA A 87 -0.88 -0.43 30.43
CA ALA A 87 -1.27 0.94 30.67
C ALA A 87 -1.28 1.74 29.38
N ASP A 88 -0.22 1.61 28.56
CA ASP A 88 -0.16 2.21 27.22
C ASP A 88 -1.34 1.78 26.34
N ILE A 89 -1.70 0.49 26.35
CA ILE A 89 -2.87 -0.03 25.60
C ILE A 89 -4.16 0.68 26.07
N VAL A 90 -4.40 0.72 27.38
CA VAL A 90 -5.62 1.32 27.96
C VAL A 90 -5.70 2.81 27.59
N ASP A 91 -4.61 3.55 27.74
CA ASP A 91 -4.59 5.00 27.49
C ASP A 91 -4.74 5.31 26.00
N THR A 92 -4.07 4.55 25.13
CA THR A 92 -4.18 4.69 23.68
C THR A 92 -5.61 4.42 23.19
N MET A 93 -6.25 3.35 23.69
CA MET A 93 -7.63 3.02 23.33
C MET A 93 -8.65 4.05 23.84
N LYS A 94 -8.44 4.62 25.05
CA LYS A 94 -9.28 5.72 25.55
C LYS A 94 -9.16 6.97 24.70
N ALA A 95 -7.93 7.38 24.37
CA ALA A 95 -7.69 8.51 23.51
C ALA A 95 -8.31 8.32 22.11
N PHE A 96 -8.24 7.10 21.57
CA PHE A 96 -8.89 6.74 20.32
C PHE A 96 -10.41 6.87 20.39
N LYS A 97 -11.04 6.33 21.46
CA LYS A 97 -12.49 6.46 21.71
C LYS A 97 -12.93 7.93 21.71
N GLU A 98 -12.21 8.77 22.46
CA GLU A 98 -12.50 10.21 22.56
C GLU A 98 -12.33 10.93 21.23
N LYS A 99 -11.20 10.71 20.54
CA LYS A 99 -10.90 11.31 19.23
C LYS A 99 -11.92 10.94 18.16
N ARG A 100 -12.40 9.70 18.17
CA ARG A 100 -13.39 9.19 17.21
C ARG A 100 -14.83 9.45 17.61
N HIS A 101 -15.07 9.98 18.81
CA HIS A 101 -16.41 10.18 19.37
C HIS A 101 -17.26 8.91 19.34
N ILE A 102 -16.64 7.76 19.69
CA ILE A 102 -17.32 6.45 19.66
C ILE A 102 -18.45 6.44 20.69
N SER A 103 -19.67 6.14 20.23
CA SER A 103 -20.86 6.08 21.09
C SER A 103 -20.76 4.95 22.11
N GLU A 104 -21.51 5.05 23.23
CA GLU A 104 -21.38 4.13 24.37
C GLU A 104 -21.68 2.66 24.06
N ASP A 105 -22.48 2.38 23.02
CA ASP A 105 -22.85 1.01 22.64
C ASP A 105 -22.01 0.46 21.45
N ALA A 106 -21.15 1.28 20.86
CA ALA A 106 -20.35 0.89 19.70
C ALA A 106 -19.07 0.15 20.11
N TRP A 107 -18.61 -0.76 19.27
CA TRP A 107 -17.35 -1.46 19.45
C TRP A 107 -16.16 -0.50 19.40
N ILE A 108 -15.19 -0.72 20.30
CA ILE A 108 -13.87 -0.12 20.25
C ILE A 108 -12.90 -1.23 19.90
N VAL A 109 -12.31 -1.17 18.69
CA VAL A 109 -11.42 -2.22 18.20
C VAL A 109 -9.98 -1.67 18.14
N GLY A 110 -9.04 -2.38 18.77
CA GLY A 110 -7.61 -2.14 18.64
C GLY A 110 -6.96 -3.26 17.84
N CYS A 111 -5.89 -2.96 17.13
CA CYS A 111 -5.17 -3.93 16.31
C CYS A 111 -3.66 -3.86 16.53
N ASN A 112 -2.96 -4.93 16.10
CA ASN A 112 -1.50 -5.00 16.08
C ASN A 112 -0.81 -4.94 17.45
N TYR A 113 -1.49 -5.26 18.57
CA TYR A 113 -0.75 -5.50 19.79
C TYR A 113 0.02 -6.82 19.71
N ASP A 114 1.20 -6.88 20.31
CA ASP A 114 1.98 -8.11 20.42
C ASP A 114 2.45 -8.29 21.87
N HIS A 115 1.96 -9.35 22.51
CA HIS A 115 2.26 -9.66 23.90
C HIS A 115 3.76 -9.94 24.17
N ASN A 116 4.54 -10.34 23.14
CA ASN A 116 5.97 -10.53 23.27
C ASN A 116 6.77 -9.24 23.45
N PHE A 117 6.16 -8.08 23.09
CA PHE A 117 6.78 -6.77 23.24
C PHE A 117 6.21 -5.95 24.41
N LEU A 118 5.24 -6.50 25.14
CA LEU A 118 4.70 -5.87 26.34
C LEU A 118 5.53 -6.22 27.58
N ALA A 119 5.66 -5.29 28.51
CA ALA A 119 6.40 -5.48 29.75
C ALA A 119 5.89 -6.65 30.61
N GLU A 120 4.59 -6.97 30.49
CA GLU A 120 3.97 -8.09 31.19
C GLU A 120 4.24 -9.45 30.54
N GLU A 121 4.78 -9.50 29.32
CA GLU A 121 5.11 -10.73 28.55
C GLU A 121 3.94 -11.72 28.47
N ARG A 122 2.70 -11.22 28.45
CA ARG A 122 1.47 -11.99 28.36
C ARG A 122 0.36 -11.22 27.66
N HIS A 123 -0.66 -11.91 27.19
CA HIS A 123 -1.87 -11.27 26.70
C HIS A 123 -2.57 -10.48 27.80
N PRO A 124 -3.17 -9.29 27.51
CA PRO A 124 -4.11 -8.67 28.42
C PRO A 124 -5.32 -9.59 28.64
N ASP A 125 -6.07 -9.36 29.69
CA ASP A 125 -7.31 -10.06 29.99
C ASP A 125 -8.51 -9.10 29.99
N ARG A 126 -9.73 -9.65 30.12
CA ARG A 126 -10.98 -8.87 30.14
C ARG A 126 -10.95 -7.70 31.12
N TYR A 127 -10.29 -7.86 32.29
CA TYR A 127 -10.24 -6.85 33.34
C TYR A 127 -9.30 -5.69 32.99
N VAL A 128 -8.27 -5.94 32.19
CA VAL A 128 -7.46 -4.87 31.61
C VAL A 128 -8.30 -4.05 30.64
N LEU A 129 -9.07 -4.72 29.78
CA LEU A 129 -9.89 -4.07 28.76
C LEU A 129 -11.13 -3.37 29.36
N ASP A 130 -11.68 -3.86 30.46
CA ASP A 130 -12.77 -3.17 31.21
C ASP A 130 -12.37 -1.77 31.69
N LYS A 131 -11.05 -1.51 31.85
CA LYS A 131 -10.53 -0.17 32.20
C LYS A 131 -10.61 0.82 31.04
N ILE A 132 -10.68 0.31 29.78
CA ILE A 132 -10.85 1.15 28.58
C ILE A 132 -12.26 1.73 28.57
N SER A 133 -13.26 0.86 28.69
CA SER A 133 -14.66 1.24 28.81
C SER A 133 -15.45 0.11 29.49
N PRO A 134 -16.25 0.42 30.53
CA PRO A 134 -17.15 -0.55 31.13
C PRO A 134 -18.46 -0.72 30.33
N THR A 135 -18.79 0.21 29.45
CA THR A 135 -20.07 0.25 28.71
C THR A 135 -19.91 -0.18 27.25
N ASN A 136 -18.78 0.15 26.62
CA ASN A 136 -18.51 -0.29 25.26
C ASN A 136 -17.97 -1.73 25.21
N PRO A 137 -18.36 -2.54 24.23
CA PRO A 137 -17.60 -3.73 23.90
C PRO A 137 -16.23 -3.33 23.31
N VAL A 138 -15.16 -4.00 23.78
CA VAL A 138 -13.79 -3.74 23.38
C VAL A 138 -13.18 -5.02 22.83
N LEU A 139 -12.51 -4.95 21.68
CA LEU A 139 -11.74 -6.04 21.11
C LEU A 139 -10.32 -5.57 20.82
N LEU A 140 -9.32 -6.34 21.21
CA LEU A 140 -7.94 -6.23 20.75
C LEU A 140 -7.62 -7.38 19.82
N ILE A 141 -7.11 -7.06 18.63
CA ILE A 141 -6.63 -8.02 17.62
C ILE A 141 -5.11 -8.09 17.73
N HIS A 142 -4.59 -9.28 17.92
CA HIS A 142 -3.14 -9.52 17.98
C HIS A 142 -2.50 -9.30 16.59
N ALA A 143 -1.22 -8.95 16.56
CA ALA A 143 -0.45 -8.71 15.33
C ALA A 143 -0.42 -9.92 14.37
N SER A 144 -0.64 -11.15 14.87
CA SER A 144 -0.79 -12.35 14.04
C SER A 144 -2.13 -12.46 13.31
N SER A 145 -3.14 -11.70 13.73
CA SER A 145 -4.55 -11.81 13.27
C SER A 145 -5.23 -13.17 13.55
N HIS A 146 -4.61 -14.05 14.34
CA HIS A 146 -5.11 -15.38 14.70
C HIS A 146 -5.65 -15.47 16.13
N MET A 147 -5.50 -14.39 16.91
CA MET A 147 -5.93 -14.34 18.31
C MET A 147 -6.30 -12.91 18.71
N GLY A 148 -7.07 -12.82 19.77
CA GLY A 148 -7.50 -11.54 20.31
C GLY A 148 -8.02 -11.63 21.72
N VAL A 149 -8.34 -10.47 22.31
CA VAL A 149 -8.88 -10.36 23.66
C VAL A 149 -10.06 -9.41 23.65
N THR A 150 -11.15 -9.79 24.30
CA THR A 150 -12.31 -8.93 24.47
C THR A 150 -12.57 -8.62 25.94
N ASN A 151 -13.26 -7.51 26.21
CA ASN A 151 -13.67 -7.15 27.57
C ASN A 151 -14.93 -7.90 28.03
N SER A 152 -15.36 -7.65 29.26
CA SER A 152 -16.56 -8.25 29.85
C SER A 152 -17.81 -7.97 29.03
N LYS A 153 -17.95 -6.77 28.47
CA LYS A 153 -19.09 -6.37 27.64
C LYS A 153 -19.11 -7.08 26.28
N GLY A 154 -17.95 -7.31 25.67
CA GLY A 154 -17.84 -8.07 24.43
C GLY A 154 -18.19 -9.54 24.61
N LEU A 155 -17.76 -10.18 25.69
CA LEU A 155 -18.17 -11.54 26.04
C LEU A 155 -19.69 -11.65 26.22
N GLU A 156 -20.29 -10.70 26.97
CA GLU A 156 -21.74 -10.64 27.19
C GLU A 156 -22.52 -10.56 25.87
N LEU A 157 -22.13 -9.65 24.97
CA LEU A 157 -22.83 -9.44 23.70
C LEU A 157 -22.74 -10.64 22.75
N GLN A 158 -21.64 -11.40 22.81
CA GLN A 158 -21.43 -12.58 21.98
C GLN A 158 -21.91 -13.88 22.68
N GLY A 159 -22.50 -13.77 23.89
CA GLY A 159 -23.03 -14.91 24.63
C GLY A 159 -21.97 -15.92 25.07
N ILE A 160 -20.76 -15.46 25.37
CA ILE A 160 -19.63 -16.30 25.80
C ILE A 160 -19.55 -16.28 27.33
N ASP A 161 -19.74 -17.43 27.95
CA ASP A 161 -19.78 -17.63 29.40
C ASP A 161 -19.03 -18.90 29.86
N GLU A 162 -19.23 -19.31 31.12
CA GLU A 162 -18.63 -20.52 31.69
C GLU A 162 -19.15 -21.84 31.08
N HIS A 163 -20.23 -21.80 30.32
CA HIS A 163 -20.82 -22.96 29.65
C HIS A 163 -20.36 -23.08 28.20
N THR A 164 -19.75 -22.04 27.63
CA THR A 164 -19.25 -22.04 26.27
C THR A 164 -18.09 -23.03 26.14
N GLU A 165 -18.19 -24.02 25.29
CA GLU A 165 -17.17 -25.00 25.02
C GLU A 165 -16.13 -24.48 23.99
N ASP A 166 -14.90 -24.99 24.08
CA ASP A 166 -13.87 -24.70 23.09
C ASP A 166 -14.30 -25.22 21.70
N ARG A 167 -13.78 -24.59 20.65
CA ARG A 167 -13.96 -25.05 19.27
C ARG A 167 -12.97 -26.19 18.97
N PRO A 168 -13.27 -27.09 18.03
CA PRO A 168 -12.34 -28.16 17.63
C PRO A 168 -10.94 -27.65 17.27
N ASP A 169 -10.91 -26.44 16.60
CA ASP A 169 -9.68 -25.81 16.12
C ASP A 169 -9.55 -24.39 16.70
N GLY A 170 -9.88 -24.18 17.99
CA GLY A 170 -9.77 -22.88 18.65
C GLY A 170 -10.19 -22.90 20.11
N LYS A 171 -9.65 -22.01 20.92
CA LYS A 171 -9.85 -22.00 22.37
C LYS A 171 -10.31 -20.65 22.88
N TYR A 172 -11.03 -20.70 23.98
CA TYR A 172 -11.33 -19.57 24.86
C TYR A 172 -10.43 -19.62 26.10
N GLY A 173 -9.72 -18.54 26.40
CA GLY A 173 -8.96 -18.39 27.63
C GLY A 173 -9.88 -18.45 28.86
N ARG A 174 -9.36 -18.96 29.97
CA ARG A 174 -10.09 -19.13 31.23
C ARG A 174 -9.28 -18.56 32.40
N ILE A 175 -9.99 -17.99 33.36
CA ILE A 175 -9.38 -17.62 34.65
C ILE A 175 -8.85 -18.91 35.30
N PRO A 176 -7.58 -18.94 35.76
CA PRO A 176 -6.98 -20.14 36.32
C PRO A 176 -7.84 -20.81 37.38
N GLY A 177 -8.08 -22.12 37.23
CA GLY A 177 -8.89 -22.91 38.16
C GLY A 177 -10.40 -22.73 38.06
N THR A 178 -10.90 -21.99 37.06
CA THR A 178 -12.33 -21.77 36.81
C THR A 178 -12.72 -22.10 35.36
N ARG A 179 -14.01 -22.09 35.05
CA ARG A 179 -14.52 -22.10 33.67
C ARG A 179 -14.82 -20.70 33.13
N THR A 180 -14.62 -19.66 33.92
CA THR A 180 -14.96 -18.27 33.57
C THR A 180 -14.01 -17.78 32.47
N PRO A 181 -14.52 -17.28 31.31
CA PRO A 181 -13.69 -16.73 30.25
C PRO A 181 -12.89 -15.51 30.74
N ASP A 182 -11.61 -15.46 30.42
CA ASP A 182 -10.73 -14.32 30.73
C ASP A 182 -10.70 -13.25 29.61
N GLY A 183 -11.39 -13.50 28.50
CA GLY A 183 -11.47 -12.62 27.34
C GLY A 183 -10.56 -13.03 26.19
N TYR A 184 -9.54 -13.84 26.41
CA TYR A 184 -8.66 -14.33 25.35
C TYR A 184 -9.34 -15.37 24.46
N MET A 185 -9.01 -15.33 23.15
CA MET A 185 -9.49 -16.26 22.14
C MET A 185 -8.40 -16.50 21.10
N GLU A 186 -8.33 -17.74 20.58
CA GLU A 186 -7.40 -18.08 19.51
C GLU A 186 -8.06 -18.92 18.40
N GLU A 187 -7.50 -18.82 17.20
CA GLU A 187 -7.87 -19.53 15.99
C GLU A 187 -9.37 -19.46 15.70
N LYS A 188 -10.06 -20.58 15.51
CA LYS A 188 -11.46 -20.60 15.11
C LYS A 188 -12.39 -19.88 16.11
N ALA A 189 -12.09 -19.93 17.42
CA ALA A 189 -12.87 -19.20 18.41
C ALA A 189 -12.77 -17.69 18.22
N PHE A 190 -11.57 -17.17 17.91
CA PHE A 190 -11.34 -15.76 17.60
C PHE A 190 -11.96 -15.35 16.26
N LEU A 191 -11.79 -16.16 15.21
CA LEU A 191 -12.34 -15.86 13.88
C LEU A 191 -13.87 -15.80 13.89
N GLU A 192 -14.53 -16.74 14.60
CA GLU A 192 -15.99 -16.73 14.76
C GLU A 192 -16.45 -15.49 15.58
N PHE A 193 -15.71 -15.13 16.63
CA PHE A 193 -15.99 -13.92 17.40
C PHE A 193 -15.90 -12.67 16.54
N GLN A 194 -14.81 -12.54 15.75
CA GLN A 194 -14.58 -11.40 14.88
C GLN A 194 -15.66 -11.30 13.77
N ALA A 195 -16.09 -12.43 13.20
CA ALA A 195 -17.16 -12.47 12.21
C ALA A 195 -18.52 -12.02 12.77
N GLY A 196 -18.71 -12.07 14.08
CA GLY A 196 -19.91 -11.57 14.78
C GLY A 196 -19.91 -10.06 15.05
N LEU A 197 -18.83 -9.34 14.71
CA LEU A 197 -18.78 -7.88 14.84
C LEU A 197 -19.67 -7.19 13.78
N PRO A 198 -20.28 -6.05 14.11
CA PRO A 198 -21.01 -5.26 13.13
C PRO A 198 -20.05 -4.76 12.04
N MET A 199 -20.49 -4.83 10.79
CA MET A 199 -19.74 -4.23 9.67
C MET A 199 -19.79 -2.71 9.75
N THR A 200 -18.71 -2.03 9.35
CA THR A 200 -18.67 -0.58 9.19
C THR A 200 -19.78 -0.13 8.25
N SER A 201 -20.57 0.85 8.65
CA SER A 201 -21.64 1.37 7.81
C SER A 201 -21.08 2.05 6.57
N VAL A 202 -21.87 2.08 5.48
CA VAL A 202 -21.49 2.77 4.24
C VAL A 202 -21.23 4.26 4.49
N GLU A 203 -22.02 4.91 5.33
CA GLU A 203 -21.85 6.31 5.70
C GLU A 203 -20.52 6.56 6.42
N GLU A 204 -20.19 5.74 7.40
CA GLU A 204 -18.91 5.83 8.11
C GLU A 204 -17.73 5.55 7.17
N LEU A 205 -17.84 4.53 6.31
CA LEU A 205 -16.80 4.20 5.36
C LEU A 205 -16.56 5.33 4.33
N MET A 206 -17.62 6.00 3.87
CA MET A 206 -17.51 7.19 3.02
C MET A 206 -16.74 8.33 3.69
N LYS A 207 -17.00 8.59 4.98
CA LYS A 207 -16.24 9.56 5.77
C LYS A 207 -14.77 9.15 5.91
N LEU A 208 -14.53 7.87 6.22
CA LEU A 208 -13.17 7.33 6.38
C LEU A 208 -12.36 7.34 5.07
N MET A 209 -13.00 7.22 3.91
CA MET A 209 -12.35 7.43 2.62
C MET A 209 -11.76 8.84 2.49
N GLY A 210 -12.45 9.86 3.01
CA GLY A 210 -11.91 11.23 3.08
C GLY A 210 -10.65 11.31 3.97
N GLU A 211 -10.68 10.65 5.13
CA GLU A 211 -9.53 10.60 6.05
C GLU A 211 -8.37 9.80 5.45
N ALA A 212 -8.65 8.67 4.77
CA ALA A 212 -7.63 7.88 4.09
C ALA A 212 -6.91 8.70 3.01
N GLN A 213 -7.64 9.50 2.22
CA GLN A 213 -7.01 10.39 1.24
C GLN A 213 -6.09 11.42 1.92
N ASN A 214 -6.48 11.97 3.08
CA ASN A 214 -5.61 12.87 3.82
C ASN A 214 -4.33 12.15 4.30
N LEU A 215 -4.42 10.88 4.67
CA LEU A 215 -3.23 10.08 5.00
C LEU A 215 -2.32 9.93 3.79
N TYR A 216 -2.81 9.48 2.64
CA TYR A 216 -2.00 9.35 1.43
C TYR A 216 -1.40 10.70 0.99
N ALA A 217 -2.21 11.76 1.00
CA ALA A 217 -1.74 13.10 0.66
C ALA A 217 -0.67 13.62 1.62
N SER A 218 -0.71 13.25 2.92
CA SER A 218 0.33 13.62 3.89
C SER A 218 1.70 13.02 3.58
N TYR A 219 1.74 11.99 2.75
CA TYR A 219 2.97 11.37 2.23
C TYR A 219 3.29 11.75 0.77
N GLY A 220 2.60 12.76 0.21
CA GLY A 220 2.89 13.27 -1.13
C GLY A 220 2.21 12.54 -2.28
N ILE A 221 1.33 11.59 -1.99
CA ILE A 221 0.70 10.72 -2.99
C ILE A 221 -0.52 11.42 -3.59
N THR A 222 -0.60 11.43 -4.92
CA THR A 222 -1.70 12.02 -5.71
C THR A 222 -2.47 10.99 -6.52
N THR A 223 -1.92 9.77 -6.68
CA THR A 223 -2.57 8.64 -7.34
C THR A 223 -2.39 7.40 -6.48
N VAL A 224 -3.50 6.75 -6.11
CA VAL A 224 -3.57 5.59 -5.20
C VAL A 224 -4.21 4.42 -5.93
N GLN A 225 -3.74 3.22 -5.66
CA GLN A 225 -4.37 2.00 -6.16
C GLN A 225 -5.38 1.44 -5.14
N ASP A 226 -6.45 0.82 -5.64
CA ASP A 226 -7.24 -0.13 -4.86
C ASP A 226 -7.19 -1.49 -5.55
N GLY A 227 -6.44 -2.41 -4.96
CA GLY A 227 -6.23 -3.76 -5.47
C GLY A 227 -7.37 -4.71 -5.06
N MET A 228 -7.76 -5.64 -5.94
CA MET A 228 -8.75 -6.68 -5.71
C MET A 228 -10.17 -6.14 -5.48
N VAL A 229 -10.62 -5.27 -6.39
CA VAL A 229 -11.94 -4.62 -6.32
C VAL A 229 -13.03 -5.57 -6.80
N GLY A 230 -13.84 -6.09 -5.88
CA GLY A 230 -15.07 -6.82 -6.19
C GLY A 230 -16.25 -5.88 -6.51
N ARG A 231 -17.37 -6.42 -7.01
CA ARG A 231 -18.56 -5.61 -7.38
C ARG A 231 -19.09 -4.69 -6.28
N PRO A 232 -19.28 -5.14 -5.03
CA PRO A 232 -19.77 -4.23 -3.98
C PRO A 232 -18.81 -3.07 -3.71
N LEU A 233 -17.51 -3.34 -3.74
CA LEU A 233 -16.48 -2.35 -3.51
C LEU A 233 -16.42 -1.34 -4.66
N PHE A 234 -16.54 -1.79 -5.91
CA PHE A 234 -16.62 -0.88 -7.06
C PHE A 234 -17.83 0.06 -6.97
N GLN A 235 -19.01 -0.45 -6.60
CA GLN A 235 -20.19 0.39 -6.43
C GLN A 235 -20.01 1.43 -5.32
N LEU A 236 -19.31 1.09 -4.24
CA LEU A 236 -18.96 2.01 -3.17
C LEU A 236 -18.01 3.12 -3.67
N LEU A 237 -16.93 2.76 -4.38
CA LEU A 237 -15.99 3.70 -4.99
C LEU A 237 -16.69 4.61 -6.01
N LYS A 238 -17.56 4.05 -6.85
CA LYS A 238 -18.36 4.81 -7.83
C LYS A 238 -19.31 5.80 -7.14
N ALA A 239 -19.91 5.42 -6.02
CA ALA A 239 -20.74 6.32 -5.23
C ALA A 239 -19.89 7.46 -4.64
N ALA A 240 -18.72 7.16 -4.04
CA ALA A 240 -17.80 8.13 -3.48
C ALA A 240 -17.31 9.13 -4.55
N SER A 241 -16.97 8.64 -5.75
CA SER A 241 -16.60 9.45 -6.93
C SER A 241 -17.72 10.43 -7.29
N LYS A 242 -18.94 9.93 -7.56
CA LYS A 242 -20.10 10.75 -7.93
C LYS A 242 -20.53 11.76 -6.86
N MET A 243 -20.25 11.49 -5.60
CA MET A 243 -20.50 12.42 -4.48
C MET A 243 -19.41 13.48 -4.32
N GLY A 244 -18.34 13.43 -5.12
CA GLY A 244 -17.20 14.35 -5.03
C GLY A 244 -16.38 14.15 -3.75
N ILE A 245 -16.40 12.94 -3.16
CA ILE A 245 -15.59 12.59 -1.99
C ILE A 245 -14.14 12.36 -2.40
N LEU A 246 -13.93 11.76 -3.59
CA LEU A 246 -12.58 11.50 -4.09
C LEU A 246 -11.93 12.80 -4.56
N LYS A 247 -10.70 13.04 -4.09
CA LYS A 247 -9.84 14.17 -4.46
C LYS A 247 -8.51 13.71 -5.04
N LEU A 248 -8.07 12.51 -4.65
CA LEU A 248 -6.93 11.83 -5.25
C LEU A 248 -7.44 10.88 -6.33
N ASP A 249 -6.61 10.60 -7.30
CA ASP A 249 -6.96 9.62 -8.33
C ASP A 249 -6.87 8.21 -7.76
N ILE A 250 -7.96 7.45 -7.88
CA ILE A 250 -8.07 6.06 -7.45
C ILE A 250 -8.09 5.16 -8.67
N VAL A 251 -7.12 4.24 -8.75
CA VAL A 251 -7.03 3.24 -9.81
C VAL A 251 -7.48 1.88 -9.24
N GLY A 252 -8.71 1.49 -9.53
CA GLY A 252 -9.27 0.22 -9.11
C GLY A 252 -8.85 -0.93 -10.04
N TYR A 253 -8.31 -2.01 -9.47
CA TYR A 253 -8.04 -3.26 -10.20
C TYR A 253 -9.05 -4.31 -9.79
N LEU A 254 -9.84 -4.75 -10.76
CA LEU A 254 -10.95 -5.67 -10.53
C LEU A 254 -10.45 -7.08 -10.18
N ASP A 255 -11.13 -7.71 -9.24
CA ASP A 255 -10.98 -9.16 -9.01
C ASP A 255 -11.39 -9.91 -10.28
N ILE A 256 -10.41 -10.47 -10.98
CA ILE A 256 -10.65 -11.17 -12.24
C ILE A 256 -11.57 -12.39 -12.10
N MET A 257 -11.66 -12.96 -10.91
CA MET A 257 -12.48 -14.15 -10.65
C MET A 257 -13.97 -13.83 -10.49
N THR A 258 -14.28 -12.65 -9.93
CA THR A 258 -15.66 -12.33 -9.50
C THR A 258 -16.24 -11.05 -10.09
N ALA A 259 -15.42 -10.23 -10.76
CA ALA A 259 -15.80 -8.90 -11.23
C ALA A 259 -15.26 -8.54 -12.64
N ALA A 260 -14.80 -9.54 -13.40
CA ALA A 260 -14.16 -9.29 -14.71
C ALA A 260 -15.09 -8.61 -15.74
N ASP A 261 -16.37 -8.84 -15.65
CA ASP A 261 -17.41 -8.27 -16.54
C ASP A 261 -17.74 -6.80 -16.24
N LEU A 262 -17.33 -6.25 -15.08
CA LEU A 262 -17.52 -4.83 -14.78
C LEU A 262 -16.85 -3.90 -15.80
N ILE A 263 -15.78 -4.32 -16.46
CA ILE A 263 -15.14 -3.53 -17.52
C ILE A 263 -16.08 -3.28 -18.71
N GLU A 264 -16.96 -4.24 -19.02
CA GLU A 264 -17.94 -4.12 -20.09
C GLU A 264 -19.24 -3.44 -19.64
N GLU A 265 -19.60 -3.61 -18.37
CA GLU A 265 -20.76 -2.97 -17.77
C GLU A 265 -20.55 -1.50 -17.47
N GLU A 266 -19.29 -1.08 -17.19
CA GLU A 266 -18.91 0.28 -16.81
C GLU A 266 -17.78 0.83 -17.71
N PRO A 267 -17.99 0.83 -19.04
CA PRO A 267 -16.93 1.13 -20.02
C PRO A 267 -16.37 2.55 -19.89
N GLU A 268 -17.11 3.49 -19.33
CA GLU A 268 -16.67 4.86 -19.10
C GLU A 268 -15.54 4.95 -18.06
N TYR A 269 -15.43 3.98 -17.15
CA TYR A 269 -14.36 3.89 -16.16
C TYR A 269 -13.14 3.10 -16.66
N ALA A 270 -13.27 2.34 -17.73
CA ALA A 270 -12.20 1.49 -18.26
C ALA A 270 -11.06 2.36 -18.83
N GLY A 271 -9.93 2.43 -18.11
CA GLY A 271 -8.75 3.20 -18.49
C GLY A 271 -8.91 4.72 -18.44
N THR A 272 -10.09 5.25 -18.08
CA THR A 272 -10.40 6.68 -18.08
C THR A 272 -10.99 7.10 -16.74
N TYR A 273 -10.51 8.21 -16.20
CA TYR A 273 -11.05 8.75 -14.95
C TYR A 273 -12.44 9.35 -15.14
N GLN A 274 -13.35 8.97 -14.24
CA GLN A 274 -14.60 9.64 -13.98
C GLN A 274 -14.55 10.13 -12.52
N ASP A 275 -14.49 11.45 -12.33
CA ASP A 275 -14.43 12.08 -11.00
C ASP A 275 -13.40 11.38 -10.07
N HIS A 276 -12.14 11.26 -10.53
CA HIS A 276 -11.00 10.63 -9.82
C HIS A 276 -11.07 9.10 -9.62
N LEU A 277 -11.96 8.38 -10.27
CA LEU A 277 -12.02 6.93 -10.27
C LEU A 277 -11.81 6.37 -11.68
N LYS A 278 -10.92 5.38 -11.85
CA LYS A 278 -10.85 4.56 -13.07
C LYS A 278 -10.64 3.09 -12.76
N ILE A 279 -11.01 2.22 -13.69
CA ILE A 279 -10.63 0.81 -13.70
C ILE A 279 -9.31 0.71 -14.45
N GLY A 280 -8.25 0.22 -13.77
CA GLY A 280 -6.91 0.05 -14.35
C GLY A 280 -6.70 -1.29 -15.04
N GLY A 281 -7.52 -2.29 -14.74
CA GLY A 281 -7.41 -3.65 -15.24
C GLY A 281 -7.84 -4.67 -14.19
N TYR A 282 -7.15 -5.81 -14.17
CA TYR A 282 -7.46 -6.96 -13.32
C TYR A 282 -6.38 -7.24 -12.28
N LYS A 283 -6.78 -7.85 -11.17
CA LYS A 283 -5.90 -8.35 -10.10
C LYS A 283 -6.19 -9.81 -9.80
N ILE A 284 -5.13 -10.58 -9.49
CA ILE A 284 -5.19 -11.97 -9.05
C ILE A 284 -4.13 -12.22 -7.96
N PHE A 285 -4.36 -13.20 -7.09
CA PHE A 285 -3.38 -13.72 -6.14
C PHE A 285 -2.85 -15.07 -6.62
N LEU A 286 -1.53 -15.30 -6.54
CA LEU A 286 -0.93 -16.58 -6.91
C LEU A 286 -0.35 -17.33 -5.71
N ASP A 287 0.05 -16.63 -4.65
CA ASP A 287 0.55 -17.23 -3.41
C ASP A 287 0.25 -16.36 -2.18
N GLY A 288 0.80 -16.72 -1.03
CA GLY A 288 0.68 -15.99 0.23
C GLY A 288 1.88 -15.10 0.55
N SER A 289 2.18 -14.92 1.85
CA SER A 289 3.21 -14.01 2.35
C SER A 289 4.51 -14.71 2.77
N PRO A 290 5.69 -14.11 2.51
CA PRO A 290 6.97 -14.75 2.83
C PRO A 290 7.28 -14.75 4.34
N GLN A 291 6.86 -13.72 5.09
CA GLN A 291 7.02 -13.67 6.54
C GLN A 291 6.12 -14.71 7.25
N GLY A 292 4.95 -15.01 6.70
CA GLY A 292 4.03 -16.06 7.17
C GLY A 292 4.34 -17.45 6.64
N LYS A 293 5.41 -17.62 5.85
CA LYS A 293 5.80 -18.89 5.20
C LYS A 293 4.70 -19.50 4.30
N THR A 294 3.83 -18.68 3.74
CA THR A 294 2.78 -19.11 2.79
C THR A 294 3.09 -18.71 1.35
N ALA A 295 4.13 -17.92 1.12
CA ALA A 295 4.66 -17.67 -0.23
C ALA A 295 5.16 -18.98 -0.86
N TRP A 296 4.85 -19.21 -2.14
CA TRP A 296 5.18 -20.46 -2.83
C TRP A 296 6.60 -20.43 -3.40
N MET A 297 7.46 -21.35 -2.90
CA MET A 297 8.88 -21.36 -3.14
C MET A 297 9.32 -22.55 -3.99
N LEU A 298 10.34 -22.37 -4.85
CA LEU A 298 11.02 -23.45 -5.58
C LEU A 298 11.85 -24.32 -4.65
N GLU A 299 12.42 -23.73 -3.59
CA GLU A 299 13.20 -24.43 -2.57
C GLU A 299 12.52 -24.29 -1.19
N PRO A 300 12.64 -25.27 -0.28
CA PRO A 300 12.02 -25.21 1.03
C PRO A 300 12.44 -24.00 1.86
N TYR A 301 11.59 -23.60 2.80
CA TYR A 301 11.94 -22.65 3.85
C TYR A 301 13.02 -23.24 4.76
N GLU A 302 13.93 -22.39 5.25
CA GLU A 302 14.98 -22.82 6.18
C GLU A 302 14.37 -23.43 7.45
N GLY A 303 14.83 -24.65 7.78
CA GLY A 303 14.39 -25.38 8.96
C GLY A 303 13.01 -26.05 8.87
N GLU A 304 12.30 -25.96 7.75
CA GLU A 304 10.94 -26.50 7.59
C GLU A 304 10.88 -27.80 6.76
N GLY A 305 11.99 -28.51 6.64
CA GLY A 305 12.05 -29.75 5.86
C GLY A 305 11.74 -29.52 4.38
N GLU A 306 10.72 -30.18 3.83
CA GLU A 306 10.32 -30.04 2.43
C GLU A 306 9.23 -28.98 2.20
N TYR A 307 8.83 -28.25 3.24
CA TYR A 307 7.74 -27.27 3.12
C TYR A 307 8.15 -26.04 2.30
N ARG A 308 7.32 -25.67 1.31
CA ARG A 308 7.60 -24.65 0.30
C ARG A 308 6.47 -23.62 0.13
N GLY A 309 5.51 -23.56 1.04
CA GLY A 309 4.26 -22.83 0.77
C GLY A 309 3.43 -23.55 -0.30
N TYR A 310 2.52 -22.83 -0.96
CA TYR A 310 1.60 -23.45 -1.93
C TYR A 310 1.05 -22.44 -2.94
N PRO A 311 0.71 -22.89 -4.18
CA PRO A 311 0.03 -22.06 -5.16
C PRO A 311 -1.46 -21.91 -4.81
N ILE A 312 -2.06 -20.78 -5.21
CA ILE A 312 -3.52 -20.57 -5.11
C ILE A 312 -4.25 -21.15 -6.33
N HIS A 313 -3.63 -21.12 -7.50
CA HIS A 313 -4.22 -21.58 -8.75
C HIS A 313 -3.35 -22.63 -9.46
N SER A 314 -4.00 -23.56 -10.20
CA SER A 314 -3.28 -24.40 -11.14
C SER A 314 -2.81 -23.59 -12.36
N ASP A 315 -1.85 -24.14 -13.11
CA ASP A 315 -1.33 -23.52 -14.32
C ASP A 315 -2.42 -23.28 -15.37
N GLU A 316 -3.31 -24.26 -15.55
CA GLU A 316 -4.41 -24.18 -16.51
C GLU A 316 -5.37 -23.05 -16.15
N LYS A 317 -5.71 -22.93 -14.85
CA LYS A 317 -6.62 -21.88 -14.39
C LYS A 317 -5.99 -20.49 -14.53
N LEU A 318 -4.71 -20.35 -14.21
CA LEU A 318 -3.99 -19.09 -14.43
C LEU A 318 -3.94 -18.73 -15.92
N GLN A 319 -3.72 -19.71 -16.82
CA GLN A 319 -3.76 -19.46 -18.27
C GLN A 319 -5.13 -18.93 -18.73
N GLU A 320 -6.25 -19.46 -18.21
CA GLU A 320 -7.58 -18.93 -18.52
C GLU A 320 -7.70 -17.45 -18.14
N TYR A 321 -7.22 -17.07 -16.96
CA TYR A 321 -7.27 -15.67 -16.51
C TYR A 321 -6.34 -14.74 -17.31
N ILE A 322 -5.12 -15.22 -17.64
CA ILE A 322 -4.20 -14.45 -18.51
C ILE A 322 -4.84 -14.27 -19.88
N ALA A 323 -5.40 -15.32 -20.47
CA ALA A 323 -6.08 -15.25 -21.76
C ALA A 323 -7.25 -14.25 -21.73
N LEU A 324 -8.09 -14.29 -20.68
CA LEU A 324 -9.18 -13.34 -20.48
C LEU A 324 -8.68 -11.89 -20.44
N ALA A 325 -7.63 -11.62 -19.66
CA ALA A 325 -7.06 -10.27 -19.55
C ALA A 325 -6.53 -9.78 -20.91
N LEU A 326 -5.80 -10.63 -21.64
CA LEU A 326 -5.26 -10.31 -22.96
C LEU A 326 -6.37 -10.11 -24.00
N ASP A 327 -7.41 -10.96 -24.02
CA ASP A 327 -8.56 -10.85 -24.94
C ASP A 327 -9.34 -9.55 -24.73
N LYS A 328 -9.46 -9.11 -23.47
CA LYS A 328 -10.10 -7.85 -23.10
C LYS A 328 -9.16 -6.64 -23.21
N LYS A 329 -7.89 -6.85 -23.61
CA LYS A 329 -6.84 -5.82 -23.66
C LYS A 329 -6.66 -5.06 -22.34
N GLN A 330 -6.76 -5.80 -21.23
CA GLN A 330 -6.64 -5.25 -19.89
C GLN A 330 -5.32 -5.65 -19.24
N GLN A 331 -4.73 -4.73 -18.49
CA GLN A 331 -3.55 -5.00 -17.68
C GLN A 331 -3.92 -6.02 -16.58
N LEU A 332 -3.04 -7.00 -16.34
CA LEU A 332 -3.18 -7.97 -15.26
C LEU A 332 -2.08 -7.76 -14.22
N LEU A 333 -2.47 -7.53 -12.98
CA LEU A 333 -1.62 -7.48 -11.80
C LEU A 333 -1.71 -8.81 -11.05
N ALA A 334 -0.59 -9.47 -10.81
CA ALA A 334 -0.55 -10.71 -10.04
C ALA A 334 0.26 -10.54 -8.75
N HIS A 335 -0.34 -10.85 -7.60
CA HIS A 335 0.37 -10.99 -6.34
C HIS A 335 1.30 -12.20 -6.41
N CYS A 336 2.59 -11.98 -6.34
CA CYS A 336 3.63 -13.01 -6.40
C CYS A 336 4.74 -12.65 -5.41
N ASN A 337 4.85 -13.40 -4.33
CA ASN A 337 5.93 -13.25 -3.35
C ASN A 337 7.05 -14.26 -3.59
N GLY A 338 6.70 -15.54 -3.75
CA GLY A 338 7.66 -16.62 -3.91
C GLY A 338 8.17 -16.76 -5.34
N ASP A 339 9.38 -17.32 -5.47
CA ASP A 339 10.02 -17.57 -6.76
C ASP A 339 9.30 -18.65 -7.60
N ALA A 340 8.54 -19.57 -6.97
CA ALA A 340 7.70 -20.53 -7.70
C ALA A 340 6.44 -19.86 -8.24
N ALA A 341 5.82 -18.93 -7.50
CA ALA A 341 4.69 -18.13 -8.00
C ALA A 341 5.14 -17.21 -9.15
N ALA A 342 6.32 -16.61 -9.02
CA ALA A 342 6.94 -15.82 -10.10
C ALA A 342 7.17 -16.67 -11.35
N GLU A 343 7.71 -17.90 -11.20
CA GLU A 343 7.91 -18.84 -12.31
C GLU A 343 6.57 -19.19 -12.98
N GLN A 344 5.54 -19.47 -12.18
CA GLN A 344 4.20 -19.75 -12.70
C GLN A 344 3.70 -18.59 -13.54
N TYR A 345 3.73 -17.36 -13.01
CA TYR A 345 3.20 -16.20 -13.72
C TYR A 345 3.95 -15.93 -15.02
N VAL A 346 5.27 -15.88 -14.99
CA VAL A 346 6.11 -15.64 -16.17
C VAL A 346 5.89 -16.72 -17.22
N SER A 347 5.97 -18.01 -16.83
CA SER A 347 5.85 -19.14 -17.75
C SER A 347 4.48 -19.22 -18.41
N GLN A 348 3.38 -19.00 -17.65
CA GLN A 348 2.05 -19.04 -18.21
C GLN A 348 1.77 -17.83 -19.12
N PHE A 349 2.31 -16.65 -18.76
CA PHE A 349 2.20 -15.45 -19.60
C PHE A 349 2.95 -15.61 -20.93
N GLU A 350 4.19 -16.13 -20.90
CA GLU A 350 4.96 -16.46 -22.11
C GLU A 350 4.22 -17.45 -23.04
N LYS A 351 3.56 -18.47 -22.45
CA LYS A 351 2.78 -19.45 -23.23
C LYS A 351 1.60 -18.78 -23.93
N GLU A 352 0.90 -17.87 -23.26
CA GLU A 352 -0.24 -17.15 -23.83
C GLU A 352 0.20 -16.17 -24.93
N LEU A 353 1.30 -15.44 -24.72
CA LEU A 353 1.85 -14.53 -25.75
C LEU A 353 2.25 -15.29 -27.03
N LYS A 354 2.84 -16.50 -26.90
CA LYS A 354 3.22 -17.33 -28.06
C LYS A 354 2.03 -17.80 -28.91
N LYS A 355 0.82 -17.81 -28.38
CA LYS A 355 -0.41 -18.17 -29.13
C LYS A 355 -0.98 -17.00 -29.93
N ARG A 356 -0.44 -15.78 -29.74
CA ARG A 356 -0.98 -14.53 -30.30
C ARG A 356 -0.03 -13.97 -31.37
N GLU A 357 -0.60 -13.44 -32.44
CA GLU A 357 0.13 -12.72 -33.47
C GLU A 357 0.36 -11.24 -33.06
N ASP A 358 -0.51 -10.70 -32.22
CA ASP A 358 -0.47 -9.34 -31.71
C ASP A 358 0.42 -9.27 -30.47
N GLN A 359 1.50 -8.50 -30.56
CA GLN A 359 2.48 -8.30 -29.49
C GLN A 359 2.27 -6.96 -28.77
N ASP A 360 1.02 -6.57 -28.54
CA ASP A 360 0.73 -5.40 -27.73
C ASP A 360 1.42 -5.52 -26.37
N VAL A 361 2.09 -4.47 -25.92
CA VAL A 361 2.75 -4.44 -24.61
C VAL A 361 1.69 -4.20 -23.53
N PHE A 362 1.22 -5.27 -22.91
CA PHE A 362 0.17 -5.21 -21.88
C PHE A 362 0.65 -4.67 -20.53
N ARG A 363 1.96 -4.48 -20.35
CA ARG A 363 2.58 -4.05 -19.09
C ARG A 363 2.04 -4.81 -17.89
N ALA A 364 1.93 -6.14 -18.01
CA ALA A 364 1.55 -6.99 -16.89
C ALA A 364 2.47 -6.70 -15.69
N VAL A 365 1.92 -6.75 -14.48
CA VAL A 365 2.68 -6.37 -13.27
C VAL A 365 2.77 -7.56 -12.31
N MET A 366 3.99 -7.88 -11.88
CA MET A 366 4.23 -8.78 -10.76
C MET A 366 4.27 -7.94 -9.49
N VAL A 367 3.20 -8.00 -8.70
CA VAL A 367 3.08 -7.27 -7.43
C VAL A 367 3.86 -8.01 -6.36
N HIS A 368 4.56 -7.27 -5.52
CA HIS A 368 5.57 -7.64 -4.54
C HIS A 368 6.88 -8.09 -5.17
N ALA A 369 6.89 -9.06 -6.09
CA ALA A 369 8.09 -9.59 -6.73
C ALA A 369 9.21 -9.86 -5.72
N GLN A 370 8.82 -10.40 -4.53
CA GLN A 370 9.66 -10.35 -3.34
C GLN A 370 10.90 -11.23 -3.46
N LEU A 371 10.72 -12.46 -3.98
CA LEU A 371 11.78 -13.46 -4.12
C LEU A 371 12.01 -13.84 -5.60
N VAL A 372 11.61 -12.96 -6.53
CA VAL A 372 11.85 -13.19 -7.96
C VAL A 372 13.34 -13.34 -8.25
N LYS A 373 13.69 -14.36 -9.06
CA LYS A 373 15.08 -14.66 -9.40
C LYS A 373 15.57 -13.82 -10.58
N LYS A 374 16.87 -13.69 -10.72
CA LYS A 374 17.53 -12.92 -11.79
C LYS A 374 17.16 -13.39 -13.20
N ASP A 375 17.08 -14.69 -13.42
CA ASP A 375 16.66 -15.27 -14.70
C ASP A 375 15.18 -15.03 -15.00
N GLN A 376 14.33 -15.02 -13.96
CA GLN A 376 12.91 -14.67 -14.07
C GLN A 376 12.74 -13.18 -14.42
N LEU A 377 13.48 -12.27 -13.75
CA LEU A 377 13.49 -10.84 -14.09
C LEU A 377 13.90 -10.60 -15.54
N LYS A 378 14.92 -11.32 -16.02
CA LYS A 378 15.33 -11.23 -17.42
C LYS A 378 14.18 -11.60 -18.36
N ARG A 379 13.48 -12.70 -18.10
CA ARG A 379 12.32 -13.14 -18.90
C ARG A 379 11.16 -12.14 -18.81
N MET A 380 10.92 -11.55 -17.62
CA MET A 380 9.95 -10.47 -17.45
C MET A 380 10.29 -9.27 -18.34
N ALA A 381 11.57 -8.86 -18.38
CA ALA A 381 12.03 -7.79 -19.27
C ALA A 381 11.76 -8.11 -20.74
N ASP A 382 12.06 -9.35 -21.17
CA ASP A 382 11.90 -9.81 -22.55
C ASP A 382 10.41 -9.77 -23.02
N ILE A 383 9.45 -9.91 -22.10
CA ILE A 383 8.00 -9.88 -22.39
C ILE A 383 7.31 -8.57 -21.97
N GLY A 384 8.07 -7.56 -21.54
CA GLY A 384 7.52 -6.26 -21.11
C GLY A 384 6.70 -6.30 -19.81
N MET A 385 6.90 -7.31 -18.96
CA MET A 385 6.30 -7.42 -17.63
C MET A 385 7.08 -6.56 -16.63
N MET A 386 6.39 -5.85 -15.75
CA MET A 386 6.98 -4.97 -14.74
C MET A 386 6.93 -5.60 -13.35
N PRO A 387 7.99 -5.49 -12.54
CA PRO A 387 7.88 -5.73 -11.11
C PRO A 387 7.36 -4.45 -10.40
N SER A 388 6.49 -4.65 -9.41
CA SER A 388 6.15 -3.65 -8.41
C SER A 388 6.65 -4.16 -7.07
N PHE A 389 7.75 -3.61 -6.57
CA PHE A 389 8.42 -4.13 -5.39
C PHE A 389 7.85 -3.56 -4.08
N PHE A 390 7.58 -4.43 -3.13
CA PHE A 390 7.38 -4.01 -1.74
C PHE A 390 8.75 -3.86 -1.05
N ILE A 391 9.52 -2.89 -1.51
CA ILE A 391 10.92 -2.71 -1.09
C ILE A 391 11.09 -2.48 0.42
N ALA A 392 10.06 -1.93 1.10
CA ALA A 392 10.07 -1.69 2.54
C ALA A 392 10.11 -3.00 3.37
N HIS A 393 9.89 -4.18 2.78
CA HIS A 393 10.16 -5.47 3.40
C HIS A 393 11.62 -5.59 3.88
N THR A 394 12.57 -4.95 3.20
CA THR A 394 13.97 -4.92 3.64
C THR A 394 14.13 -4.32 5.02
N TYR A 395 13.33 -3.28 5.33
CA TYR A 395 13.36 -2.61 6.62
C TYR A 395 12.51 -3.33 7.68
N TYR A 396 11.24 -3.62 7.37
CA TYR A 396 10.30 -4.14 8.36
C TYR A 396 10.52 -5.62 8.68
N TRP A 397 10.86 -6.44 7.69
CA TRP A 397 10.96 -7.90 7.81
C TRP A 397 12.27 -8.49 7.29
N GLY A 398 13.28 -7.67 7.00
CA GLY A 398 14.58 -8.14 6.48
C GLY A 398 15.20 -9.22 7.34
N ASP A 399 15.21 -9.05 8.66
CA ASP A 399 15.75 -10.03 9.61
C ASP A 399 14.97 -11.36 9.57
N ILE A 400 13.64 -11.30 9.43
CA ILE A 400 12.76 -12.49 9.29
C ILE A 400 13.04 -13.20 7.97
N HIS A 401 13.23 -12.46 6.89
CA HIS A 401 13.56 -13.05 5.59
C HIS A 401 14.93 -13.73 5.59
N MET A 402 15.91 -13.13 6.24
CA MET A 402 17.23 -13.79 6.44
C MET A 402 17.10 -15.11 7.21
N LYS A 403 16.20 -15.17 8.20
CA LYS A 403 15.92 -16.41 8.96
C LYS A 403 15.14 -17.43 8.12
N ASN A 404 14.11 -17.01 7.38
CA ASN A 404 13.23 -17.92 6.66
C ASN A 404 13.85 -18.49 5.38
N PHE A 405 14.79 -17.79 4.75
CA PHE A 405 15.34 -18.11 3.44
C PHE A 405 16.87 -18.27 3.43
N GLY A 406 17.53 -18.03 4.56
CA GLY A 406 18.99 -17.99 4.63
C GLY A 406 19.59 -16.73 3.97
N PRO A 407 20.92 -16.56 4.10
CA PRO A 407 21.57 -15.30 3.70
C PRO A 407 21.54 -15.03 2.18
N VAL A 408 21.51 -16.07 1.35
CA VAL A 408 21.51 -15.91 -0.12
C VAL A 408 20.14 -15.45 -0.60
N ARG A 409 19.09 -16.23 -0.37
CA ARG A 409 17.73 -15.89 -0.81
C ARG A 409 17.17 -14.69 -0.04
N GLY A 410 17.35 -14.65 1.29
CA GLY A 410 16.91 -13.55 2.15
C GLY A 410 17.65 -12.23 1.87
N GLY A 411 18.92 -12.31 1.42
CA GLY A 411 19.67 -11.14 0.96
C GLY A 411 19.25 -10.62 -0.41
N HIS A 412 18.62 -11.44 -1.25
CA HIS A 412 18.22 -11.08 -2.61
C HIS A 412 16.74 -10.67 -2.74
N ILE A 413 16.05 -10.41 -1.64
CA ILE A 413 14.63 -9.96 -1.68
C ILE A 413 14.47 -8.61 -2.39
N SER A 414 13.36 -8.43 -3.12
CA SER A 414 13.07 -7.21 -3.89
C SER A 414 14.28 -6.75 -4.71
N PRO A 415 14.71 -7.50 -5.74
CA PRO A 415 15.98 -7.28 -6.46
C PRO A 415 15.88 -6.09 -7.42
N ALA A 416 15.87 -4.87 -6.84
CA ALA A 416 15.75 -3.63 -7.58
C ALA A 416 17.04 -3.29 -8.35
N GLY A 417 18.21 -3.71 -7.85
CA GLY A 417 19.50 -3.56 -8.53
C GLY A 417 19.53 -4.36 -9.83
N ASP A 418 19.14 -5.62 -9.80
CA ASP A 418 19.02 -6.46 -11.00
C ASP A 418 18.00 -5.90 -12.00
N ALA A 419 16.87 -5.34 -11.53
CA ALA A 419 15.90 -4.70 -12.41
C ALA A 419 16.47 -3.47 -13.14
N VAL A 420 17.29 -2.66 -12.45
CA VAL A 420 18.04 -1.54 -13.05
C VAL A 420 19.03 -2.06 -14.09
N ASP A 421 19.80 -3.11 -13.79
CA ASP A 421 20.78 -3.70 -14.69
C ASP A 421 20.15 -4.21 -16.01
N TYR A 422 18.91 -4.71 -15.95
CA TYR A 422 18.14 -5.10 -17.12
C TYR A 422 17.39 -3.95 -17.82
N GLY A 423 17.54 -2.71 -17.33
CA GLY A 423 16.84 -1.54 -17.87
C GLY A 423 15.34 -1.59 -17.72
N MET A 424 14.83 -2.33 -16.74
CA MET A 424 13.41 -2.47 -16.48
C MET A 424 12.86 -1.20 -15.83
N LYS A 425 11.61 -0.86 -16.17
CA LYS A 425 10.81 0.02 -15.32
C LYS A 425 10.16 -0.81 -14.24
N PHE A 426 10.15 -0.29 -13.02
CA PHE A 426 9.54 -0.93 -11.85
C PHE A 426 8.93 0.13 -10.94
N THR A 427 7.98 -0.26 -10.11
CA THR A 427 7.38 0.63 -9.12
C THR A 427 7.68 0.18 -7.71
N PHE A 428 7.51 1.10 -6.77
CA PHE A 428 7.48 0.80 -5.36
C PHE A 428 6.09 1.00 -4.79
N HIS A 429 5.78 0.23 -3.75
CA HIS A 429 4.54 0.33 -3.00
C HIS A 429 4.77 -0.04 -1.52
N GLN A 430 3.75 0.22 -0.69
CA GLN A 430 3.74 -0.10 0.73
C GLN A 430 2.63 -1.08 1.09
N ASP A 431 1.78 -1.45 0.13
CA ASP A 431 0.65 -2.35 0.34
C ASP A 431 -0.27 -1.88 1.49
N THR A 432 -0.43 -0.54 1.60
CA THR A 432 -1.20 0.08 2.68
C THR A 432 -2.62 -0.50 2.74
N PRO A 433 -3.09 -0.97 3.90
CA PRO A 433 -2.66 -0.63 5.27
C PRO A 433 -1.61 -1.54 5.91
N VAL A 434 -0.94 -2.44 5.17
CA VAL A 434 0.10 -3.33 5.72
C VAL A 434 1.21 -2.54 6.40
N VAL A 435 1.70 -1.47 5.74
CA VAL A 435 2.54 -0.44 6.37
C VAL A 435 2.08 0.95 5.91
N PRO A 436 2.46 2.03 6.64
CA PRO A 436 2.13 3.39 6.23
C PRO A 436 2.62 3.72 4.81
N PRO A 437 1.91 4.57 4.04
CA PRO A 437 2.26 4.92 2.65
C PRO A 437 3.46 5.89 2.56
N ASP A 438 4.51 5.66 3.32
CA ASP A 438 5.69 6.52 3.47
C ASP A 438 6.65 6.35 2.29
N MET A 439 6.48 7.20 1.27
CA MET A 439 7.27 7.16 0.04
C MET A 439 8.74 7.50 0.28
N MET A 440 9.07 8.42 1.18
CA MET A 440 10.48 8.77 1.43
C MET A 440 11.22 7.69 2.20
N ARG A 441 10.55 7.00 3.14
CA ARG A 441 11.10 5.79 3.76
C ARG A 441 11.29 4.67 2.74
N THR A 442 10.35 4.51 1.81
CA THR A 442 10.45 3.53 0.72
C THR A 442 11.68 3.80 -0.16
N VAL A 443 11.91 5.06 -0.54
CA VAL A 443 13.15 5.49 -1.23
C VAL A 443 14.39 5.16 -0.39
N SER A 444 14.36 5.47 0.91
CA SER A 444 15.45 5.13 1.83
C SER A 444 15.73 3.63 1.90
N CYS A 445 14.68 2.79 1.92
CA CYS A 445 14.82 1.34 1.92
C CYS A 445 15.54 0.83 0.65
N ALA A 446 15.20 1.36 -0.51
CA ALA A 446 15.81 0.97 -1.79
C ALA A 446 17.31 1.37 -1.89
N VAL A 447 17.64 2.56 -1.35
CA VAL A 447 19.00 3.12 -1.40
C VAL A 447 19.92 2.50 -0.35
N ASN A 448 19.41 2.27 0.87
CA ASN A 448 20.23 1.84 2.00
C ASN A 448 20.20 0.33 2.22
N ARG A 449 19.06 -0.33 2.02
CA ARG A 449 18.83 -1.76 2.23
C ARG A 449 19.32 -2.24 3.61
N VAL A 450 18.79 -1.59 4.65
CA VAL A 450 19.10 -1.88 6.05
C VAL A 450 17.82 -2.20 6.79
N SER A 451 17.81 -3.30 7.56
CA SER A 451 16.66 -3.70 8.37
C SER A 451 16.48 -2.79 9.60
N LYS A 452 15.35 -2.93 10.27
CA LYS A 452 15.05 -2.19 11.51
C LYS A 452 16.09 -2.44 12.62
N THR A 453 16.78 -3.59 12.62
CA THR A 453 17.85 -3.92 13.58
C THR A 453 19.24 -3.47 13.13
N GLY A 454 19.36 -2.88 11.91
CA GLY A 454 20.63 -2.41 11.35
C GLY A 454 21.35 -3.45 10.49
N GLN A 455 20.75 -4.61 10.21
CA GLN A 455 21.35 -5.63 9.34
C GLN A 455 21.26 -5.19 7.87
N SER A 456 22.35 -5.36 7.10
CA SER A 456 22.34 -5.15 5.65
C SER A 456 21.59 -6.28 4.94
N ILE A 457 20.64 -5.92 4.06
CA ILE A 457 19.79 -6.84 3.30
C ILE A 457 20.08 -6.68 1.81
N GLY A 458 21.03 -7.47 1.28
CA GLY A 458 21.40 -7.44 -0.15
C GLY A 458 22.01 -6.09 -0.58
N ALA A 459 23.25 -5.85 -0.20
CA ALA A 459 23.94 -4.58 -0.48
C ALA A 459 24.18 -4.35 -1.98
N ASP A 460 24.22 -5.40 -2.77
CA ASP A 460 24.35 -5.42 -4.23
C ASP A 460 23.05 -5.03 -4.97
N GLU A 461 21.92 -5.09 -4.28
CA GLU A 461 20.61 -4.66 -4.79
C GLU A 461 20.26 -3.19 -4.48
N LYS A 462 21.22 -2.40 -3.98
CA LYS A 462 21.05 -0.96 -3.78
C LYS A 462 20.95 -0.24 -5.12
N ILE A 463 20.05 0.75 -5.18
CA ILE A 463 19.90 1.60 -6.35
C ILE A 463 20.19 3.07 -6.02
N SER A 464 20.32 3.91 -7.03
CA SER A 464 20.49 5.34 -6.85
C SER A 464 19.21 6.01 -6.34
N ILE A 465 19.34 7.15 -5.67
CA ILE A 465 18.19 7.95 -5.21
C ILE A 465 17.31 8.35 -6.42
N LEU A 466 17.93 8.69 -7.55
CA LEU A 466 17.20 9.08 -8.75
C LEU A 466 16.33 7.92 -9.29
N GLU A 467 16.86 6.69 -9.36
CA GLU A 467 16.08 5.52 -9.78
C GLU A 467 14.95 5.21 -8.80
N ALA A 468 15.21 5.34 -7.49
CA ALA A 468 14.17 5.16 -6.48
C ALA A 468 13.05 6.21 -6.59
N LEU A 469 13.39 7.47 -6.89
CA LEU A 469 12.38 8.52 -7.14
C LEU A 469 11.58 8.27 -8.43
N LYS A 470 12.21 7.76 -9.50
CA LYS A 470 11.49 7.35 -10.71
C LYS A 470 10.47 6.25 -10.42
N ALA A 471 10.78 5.31 -9.54
CA ALA A 471 9.89 4.20 -9.18
C ALA A 471 8.57 4.65 -8.50
N ILE A 472 8.56 5.82 -7.87
CA ILE A 472 7.39 6.42 -7.21
C ILE A 472 6.80 7.62 -7.97
N THR A 473 7.30 7.93 -9.17
CA THR A 473 6.83 9.03 -10.03
C THR A 473 6.68 8.57 -11.48
N VAL A 474 7.77 8.61 -12.25
CA VAL A 474 7.81 8.34 -13.71
C VAL A 474 7.34 6.92 -14.03
N TYR A 475 7.85 5.93 -13.29
CA TYR A 475 7.51 4.53 -13.53
C TYR A 475 6.13 4.17 -12.98
N GLY A 476 5.66 4.87 -11.92
CA GLY A 476 4.27 4.78 -11.47
C GLY A 476 3.29 5.25 -12.54
N ALA A 477 3.55 6.39 -13.16
CA ALA A 477 2.75 6.87 -14.29
C ALA A 477 2.79 5.88 -15.48
N TYR A 478 3.97 5.32 -15.78
CA TYR A 478 4.11 4.30 -16.81
C TYR A 478 3.30 3.02 -16.48
N GLN A 479 3.31 2.56 -15.24
CA GLN A 479 2.51 1.39 -14.82
C GLN A 479 1.02 1.59 -15.12
N TYR A 480 0.51 2.79 -14.89
CA TYR A 480 -0.92 3.12 -15.06
C TYR A 480 -1.30 3.64 -16.46
N HIS A 481 -0.37 3.57 -17.43
CA HIS A 481 -0.53 4.12 -18.78
C HIS A 481 -0.83 5.64 -18.80
N GLU A 482 -0.24 6.38 -17.85
CA GLU A 482 -0.44 7.81 -17.63
C GLU A 482 0.84 8.65 -17.82
N GLU A 483 1.89 8.10 -18.43
CA GLU A 483 3.17 8.78 -18.62
C GLU A 483 3.09 10.05 -19.47
N THR A 484 2.04 10.21 -20.28
CA THR A 484 1.76 11.44 -21.02
C THR A 484 1.08 12.52 -20.18
N GLU A 485 0.46 12.11 -19.05
CA GLU A 485 -0.35 12.98 -18.20
C GLU A 485 0.33 13.32 -16.87
N LYS A 486 1.15 12.40 -16.32
CA LYS A 486 1.72 12.47 -14.96
C LYS A 486 3.18 12.02 -14.92
N GLY A 487 3.76 11.98 -13.74
CA GLY A 487 5.07 11.40 -13.42
C GLY A 487 6.26 12.33 -13.61
N THR A 488 6.12 13.42 -14.38
CA THR A 488 7.14 14.46 -14.53
C THR A 488 6.48 15.84 -14.54
N ILE A 489 7.28 16.89 -14.27
CA ILE A 489 6.83 18.29 -14.39
C ILE A 489 7.20 18.79 -15.77
N ALA A 490 6.27 18.65 -16.72
CA ALA A 490 6.45 19.05 -18.11
C ALA A 490 5.18 19.73 -18.68
N PRO A 491 5.31 20.63 -19.68
CA PRO A 491 4.16 21.28 -20.30
C PRO A 491 3.15 20.27 -20.83
N GLY A 492 1.86 20.53 -20.60
CA GLY A 492 0.72 19.68 -20.99
C GLY A 492 0.27 18.70 -19.91
N LYS A 493 1.13 18.32 -18.98
CA LYS A 493 0.81 17.37 -17.90
C LYS A 493 -0.05 17.99 -16.80
N ILE A 494 -0.71 17.15 -16.03
CA ILE A 494 -1.52 17.52 -14.88
C ILE A 494 -0.61 18.15 -13.80
N ALA A 495 -1.09 19.20 -13.16
CA ALA A 495 -0.37 19.91 -12.11
C ALA A 495 -0.51 19.21 -10.75
N ASP A 496 0.01 17.98 -10.67
CA ASP A 496 0.11 17.17 -9.46
C ASP A 496 1.53 17.30 -8.89
N PHE A 497 1.67 17.85 -7.68
CA PHE A 497 2.97 18.14 -7.10
C PHE A 497 3.05 17.71 -5.64
N VAL A 498 4.26 17.36 -5.23
CA VAL A 498 4.65 17.26 -3.81
C VAL A 498 5.73 18.32 -3.52
N ILE A 499 5.58 18.99 -2.40
CA ILE A 499 6.57 19.97 -1.90
C ILE A 499 7.27 19.36 -0.69
N LEU A 500 8.58 19.20 -0.78
CA LEU A 500 9.44 18.63 0.24
C LEU A 500 10.28 19.73 0.93
N ASP A 501 10.66 19.49 2.18
CA ASP A 501 11.50 20.41 2.97
C ASP A 501 12.94 20.50 2.45
N ARG A 502 13.42 19.48 1.73
CA ARG A 502 14.80 19.41 1.19
C ARG A 502 14.87 18.55 -0.08
N ASP A 503 15.94 18.74 -0.86
CA ASP A 503 16.19 18.02 -2.12
C ASP A 503 16.69 16.59 -1.84
N PRO A 504 15.93 15.54 -2.21
CA PRO A 504 16.33 14.16 -1.97
C PRO A 504 17.67 13.80 -2.63
N LEU A 505 17.99 14.37 -3.81
CA LEU A 505 19.24 14.09 -4.53
C LEU A 505 20.48 14.74 -3.89
N LYS A 506 20.28 15.71 -2.97
CA LYS A 506 21.33 16.40 -2.24
C LYS A 506 21.37 16.05 -0.75
N THR A 507 20.39 15.25 -0.29
CA THR A 507 20.29 14.79 1.09
C THR A 507 21.18 13.55 1.29
N ASP A 508 21.81 13.44 2.47
CA ASP A 508 22.54 12.24 2.84
C ASP A 508 21.57 11.05 2.82
N LYS A 509 22.01 9.93 2.22
CA LYS A 509 21.19 8.74 2.07
C LYS A 509 20.59 8.23 3.39
N ASP A 510 21.31 8.40 4.51
CA ASP A 510 20.86 7.95 5.83
C ASP A 510 19.75 8.85 6.41
N GLN A 511 19.52 10.04 5.83
CA GLN A 511 18.49 11.01 6.22
C GLN A 511 17.30 11.06 5.26
N LEU A 512 17.27 10.23 4.22
CA LEU A 512 16.19 10.24 3.23
C LEU A 512 14.80 10.01 3.85
N ALA A 513 14.71 9.12 4.83
CA ALA A 513 13.45 8.83 5.54
C ALA A 513 12.98 9.98 6.47
N GLU A 514 13.81 10.99 6.70
CA GLU A 514 13.49 12.16 7.54
C GLU A 514 12.93 13.33 6.71
N ILE A 515 12.99 13.23 5.37
CA ILE A 515 12.46 14.25 4.46
C ILE A 515 10.94 14.38 4.69
N GLN A 516 10.51 15.64 4.87
CA GLN A 516 9.13 15.95 5.21
C GLN A 516 8.35 16.45 4.00
N VAL A 517 7.14 15.94 3.83
CA VAL A 517 6.16 16.51 2.90
C VAL A 517 5.56 17.76 3.55
N LEU A 518 5.74 18.90 2.92
CA LEU A 518 5.19 20.18 3.36
C LEU A 518 3.80 20.42 2.77
N GLN A 519 3.62 20.06 1.51
CA GLN A 519 2.33 20.18 0.80
C GLN A 519 2.21 19.10 -0.27
N THR A 520 0.97 18.72 -0.54
CA THR A 520 0.58 17.92 -1.70
C THR A 520 -0.48 18.65 -2.48
N ILE A 521 -0.28 18.74 -3.77
CA ILE A 521 -1.10 19.52 -4.70
C ILE A 521 -1.63 18.56 -5.77
N LYS A 522 -2.95 18.51 -5.93
CA LYS A 522 -3.65 17.73 -6.96
C LYS A 522 -4.36 18.71 -7.90
N GLU A 523 -4.05 18.65 -9.21
CA GLU A 523 -4.65 19.54 -10.22
C GLU A 523 -4.58 21.02 -9.84
N ASN A 524 -3.42 21.44 -9.30
CA ASN A 524 -3.18 22.81 -8.80
C ASN A 524 -4.00 23.19 -7.54
N GLN A 525 -4.65 22.22 -6.87
CA GLN A 525 -5.35 22.44 -5.60
C GLN A 525 -4.56 21.80 -4.45
N VAL A 526 -4.37 22.55 -3.36
CA VAL A 526 -3.71 22.02 -2.16
C VAL A 526 -4.65 21.02 -1.49
N VAL A 527 -4.28 19.72 -1.51
CA VAL A 527 -5.03 18.65 -0.84
C VAL A 527 -4.44 18.27 0.53
N PHE A 528 -3.19 18.62 0.77
CA PHE A 528 -2.55 18.49 2.09
C PHE A 528 -1.58 19.65 2.32
N ARG A 529 -1.57 20.17 3.54
CA ARG A 529 -0.56 21.11 4.05
C ARG A 529 -0.17 20.73 5.47
N LYS A 530 1.14 20.53 5.69
CA LYS A 530 1.66 20.28 7.03
C LYS A 530 1.41 21.51 7.90
N GLU A 531 0.83 21.31 9.08
CA GLU A 531 0.71 22.35 10.09
C GLU A 531 2.09 22.76 10.61
N ALA A 532 2.28 24.05 10.89
CA ALA A 532 3.55 24.65 11.27
C ALA A 532 3.95 24.28 12.72
#